data_59f9e53fe970db44dd189fc9497e45e1
#
_entry.id   59f9e53fe970db44dd189fc9497e45e1
#
_cell.length_a   1.000
_cell.length_b   1.000
_cell.length_c   1.000
_cell.angle_alpha   90.00
_cell.angle_beta   90.00
_cell.angle_gamma   90.00
#
_symmetry.space_group_name_H-M   'P 1'
#
loop_
_entity.id
_entity.type
_entity.pdbx_description
1 polymer ?
#
loop_
_entity_poly.entity_id
_entity_poly.type
_entity_poly.pdbx_seq_one_letter_code
_entity_poly.pdbx_strand_id
1 'polypeptide(L)'
;MFNNISQVLESFGFLSQHRSVYLQFSDASLNSQVFLQRIDGQHYLNQGMTAELICLSTNAHIPLKTFIGVQVAVDQVTDRGSFFRTTGIITGASQGQSDGALTLYKLAISDPTYLWHKRRNSRVFMNKSVKEISEILFQEWQGKSPLFASSLTLDLSGLKQTYDVRPFVMQLNESDYDFLTRLWRSEGISWLIDEAELTVASNMDNIQPQKLRLIDDNNQYQALTRRAIRYHRSSATEQFDSMTSLMADRSLQPTSIFVQRWQPDVLQQTDGAGSVQSKHQHSTNYDNQSLSLEEAWHFSPAWMQDLNGEDGATSASNQQLEKFNQNLSAYYDAQSKQFIAKTTVRDTQVGYWFELNEHPEIDQHESTDKEFLIIGKNYYNQNNLPKDLNQQIQTLLQQSDWQASNTDERQANQLILQRRHIPTTPAYNPQTHSPVAHPQRAKVVGPEGEEIYVDEWGRIKVRFLFTRSDDHSHDGGAGTNNNDTDSAWIDVLTPWAG
;
A
#
# COMPACT_ATOMS: atom_id res chain seq x y z
N MET A 1 -27.10 27.37 26.13
CA MET A 1 -25.87 26.67 25.78
C MET A 1 -26.04 26.04 24.41
N PHE A 2 -25.15 26.30 23.49
CA PHE A 2 -25.25 25.72 22.14
C PHE A 2 -24.93 24.23 22.24
N ASN A 3 -25.87 23.37 21.86
CA ASN A 3 -25.70 21.90 21.90
C ASN A 3 -25.08 21.34 20.62
N ASN A 4 -24.82 22.18 19.62
CA ASN A 4 -24.33 21.76 18.30
C ASN A 4 -23.17 22.67 17.86
N ILE A 5 -22.05 22.08 17.49
CA ILE A 5 -20.87 22.80 16.98
C ILE A 5 -21.18 23.73 15.81
N SER A 6 -22.11 23.33 14.92
CA SER A 6 -22.54 24.17 13.78
C SER A 6 -23.12 25.50 14.24
N GLN A 7 -23.91 25.52 15.32
CA GLN A 7 -24.51 26.76 15.88
C GLN A 7 -23.42 27.70 16.44
N VAL A 8 -22.37 27.14 17.06
CA VAL A 8 -21.23 27.93 17.52
C VAL A 8 -20.50 28.57 16.35
N LEU A 9 -20.21 27.79 15.32
CA LEU A 9 -19.53 28.28 14.12
C LEU A 9 -20.36 29.34 13.39
N GLU A 10 -21.69 29.17 13.34
CA GLU A 10 -22.62 30.16 12.78
C GLU A 10 -22.63 31.46 13.58
N SER A 11 -22.49 31.40 14.92
CA SER A 11 -22.37 32.59 15.77
C SER A 11 -21.11 33.42 15.48
N PHE A 12 -20.07 32.79 14.94
CA PHE A 12 -18.86 33.44 14.43
C PHE A 12 -18.98 33.86 12.93
N GLY A 13 -20.17 33.75 12.33
CA GLY A 13 -20.42 34.12 10.94
C GLY A 13 -19.94 33.06 9.92
N PHE A 14 -19.66 31.85 10.37
CA PHE A 14 -19.27 30.75 9.51
C PHE A 14 -20.49 29.98 9.01
N LEU A 15 -20.91 30.25 7.79
CA LEU A 15 -22.02 29.55 7.17
C LEU A 15 -21.58 28.13 6.74
N SER A 16 -22.37 27.15 7.12
CA SER A 16 -22.12 25.72 6.82
C SER A 16 -21.98 25.40 5.34
N GLN A 17 -22.50 26.27 4.47
CA GLN A 17 -22.48 26.13 3.00
C GLN A 17 -21.15 26.50 2.34
N HIS A 18 -20.18 27.09 3.06
CA HIS A 18 -18.94 27.61 2.48
C HIS A 18 -17.69 26.87 3.02
N ARG A 19 -17.84 25.64 3.48
CA ARG A 19 -16.72 24.83 3.96
C ARG A 19 -15.85 24.35 2.81
N SER A 20 -14.53 24.34 3.01
CA SER A 20 -13.60 23.74 2.06
C SER A 20 -13.43 22.25 2.27
N VAL A 21 -13.65 21.76 3.50
CA VAL A 21 -13.59 20.34 3.87
C VAL A 21 -14.73 19.96 4.79
N TYR A 22 -15.22 18.74 4.63
CA TYR A 22 -16.31 18.15 5.42
C TYR A 22 -15.83 16.84 6.02
N LEU A 23 -16.42 16.46 7.16
CA LEU A 23 -16.15 15.21 7.85
C LEU A 23 -17.47 14.49 8.08
N GLN A 24 -17.51 13.22 7.74
CA GLN A 24 -18.62 12.33 7.99
C GLN A 24 -18.13 11.10 8.73
N PHE A 25 -18.81 10.72 9.80
CA PHE A 25 -18.58 9.48 10.52
C PHE A 25 -19.68 8.48 10.18
N SER A 26 -19.34 7.19 10.16
CA SER A 26 -20.36 6.13 10.07
C SER A 26 -21.25 6.07 11.32
N ASP A 27 -20.73 6.52 12.46
CA ASP A 27 -21.53 6.78 13.66
C ASP A 27 -22.18 8.17 13.56
N ALA A 28 -23.48 8.21 13.29
CA ALA A 28 -24.23 9.44 13.12
C ALA A 28 -24.22 10.36 14.37
N SER A 29 -24.00 9.81 15.57
CA SER A 29 -23.95 10.60 16.81
C SER A 29 -22.75 11.56 16.85
N LEU A 30 -21.68 11.26 16.15
CA LEU A 30 -20.47 12.09 16.09
C LEU A 30 -20.60 13.25 15.08
N ASN A 31 -21.43 13.11 14.05
CA ASN A 31 -21.55 14.10 12.97
C ASN A 31 -22.05 15.48 13.46
N SER A 32 -22.83 15.51 14.53
CA SER A 32 -23.31 16.76 15.13
C SER A 32 -22.38 17.35 16.20
N GLN A 33 -21.40 16.58 16.67
CA GLN A 33 -20.53 16.94 17.77
C GLN A 33 -19.12 17.36 17.32
N VAL A 34 -18.68 16.90 16.15
CA VAL A 34 -17.29 17.04 15.71
C VAL A 34 -17.23 17.75 14.38
N PHE A 35 -16.35 18.73 14.27
CA PHE A 35 -16.13 19.53 13.08
C PHE A 35 -14.67 19.42 12.65
N LEU A 36 -14.40 19.17 11.37
CA LEU A 36 -13.06 19.10 10.83
C LEU A 36 -12.47 20.49 10.62
N GLN A 37 -11.37 20.76 11.28
CA GLN A 37 -10.58 21.98 11.06
C GLN A 37 -9.51 21.75 9.99
N ARG A 38 -8.81 20.60 10.04
CA ARG A 38 -7.67 20.33 9.18
C ARG A 38 -7.48 18.83 8.94
N ILE A 39 -7.06 18.48 7.75
CA ILE A 39 -6.51 17.17 7.40
C ILE A 39 -5.08 17.31 6.93
N ASP A 40 -4.20 16.43 7.38
CA ASP A 40 -2.82 16.29 6.96
C ASP A 40 -2.56 14.80 6.69
N GLY A 41 -2.25 14.44 5.46
CA GLY A 41 -2.22 13.04 5.07
C GLY A 41 -1.17 12.71 4.03
N GLN A 42 -0.92 11.42 3.93
CA GLN A 42 -0.03 10.83 2.96
C GLN A 42 -0.65 9.55 2.38
N HIS A 43 -0.41 9.33 1.11
CA HIS A 43 -0.82 8.13 0.40
C HIS A 43 0.29 7.75 -0.59
N TYR A 44 0.74 6.50 -0.54
CA TYR A 44 1.77 5.99 -1.43
C TYR A 44 1.37 4.65 -2.03
N LEU A 45 1.71 4.46 -3.28
CA LEU A 45 1.63 3.17 -3.93
C LEU A 45 2.51 2.17 -3.17
N ASN A 46 2.03 0.95 -2.97
CA ASN A 46 2.72 -0.11 -2.23
C ASN A 46 2.93 0.15 -0.72
N GLN A 47 2.19 1.11 -0.14
CA GLN A 47 2.23 1.39 1.31
C GLN A 47 0.84 1.60 1.91
N GLY A 48 -0.05 2.31 1.22
CA GLY A 48 -1.36 2.65 1.72
C GLY A 48 -1.52 4.13 2.10
N MET A 49 -2.59 4.45 2.84
CA MET A 49 -2.98 5.80 3.21
C MET A 49 -3.02 5.96 4.73
N THR A 50 -2.46 7.06 5.21
CA THR A 50 -2.61 7.53 6.60
C THR A 50 -2.86 9.04 6.62
N ALA A 51 -3.67 9.51 7.55
CA ALA A 51 -3.83 10.95 7.77
C ALA A 51 -4.12 11.28 9.24
N GLU A 52 -3.85 12.52 9.60
CA GLU A 52 -4.19 13.13 10.87
C GLU A 52 -5.28 14.18 10.65
N LEU A 53 -6.35 14.08 11.42
CA LEU A 53 -7.44 15.03 11.42
C LEU A 53 -7.39 15.84 12.70
N ILE A 54 -7.36 17.17 12.58
CA ILE A 54 -7.62 18.07 13.70
C ILE A 54 -9.07 18.49 13.67
N CYS A 55 -9.75 18.17 14.75
CA CYS A 55 -11.19 18.37 14.88
C CYS A 55 -11.51 19.29 16.06
N LEU A 56 -12.62 19.99 15.96
CA LEU A 56 -13.18 20.87 16.97
C LEU A 56 -14.47 20.28 17.52
N SER A 57 -14.72 20.42 18.81
CA SER A 57 -15.99 20.07 19.44
C SER A 57 -16.35 21.08 20.53
N THR A 58 -17.63 21.31 20.75
CA THR A 58 -18.15 22.01 21.93
C THR A 58 -18.27 21.09 23.14
N ASN A 59 -18.10 19.79 22.95
CA ASN A 59 -18.15 18.78 24.00
C ASN A 59 -16.73 18.34 24.37
N ALA A 60 -16.27 18.75 25.56
CA ALA A 60 -14.97 18.38 26.10
C ALA A 60 -14.91 16.95 26.66
N HIS A 61 -16.02 16.23 26.65
CA HIS A 61 -16.14 14.93 27.34
C HIS A 61 -16.53 13.78 26.40
N ILE A 62 -16.21 13.87 25.08
CA ILE A 62 -16.40 12.75 24.17
C ILE A 62 -15.39 11.66 24.55
N PRO A 63 -15.85 10.45 24.94
CA PRO A 63 -14.93 9.37 25.28
C PRO A 63 -14.10 8.99 24.04
N LEU A 64 -12.76 9.00 24.16
CA LEU A 64 -11.88 8.72 23.01
C LEU A 64 -12.13 7.36 22.35
N LYS A 65 -12.55 6.36 23.16
CA LYS A 65 -12.90 5.03 22.66
C LYS A 65 -14.07 5.03 21.66
N THR A 66 -14.92 6.06 21.70
CA THR A 66 -16.07 6.19 20.77
C THR A 66 -15.61 6.42 19.33
N PHE A 67 -14.41 6.96 19.14
CA PHE A 67 -13.84 7.19 17.82
C PHE A 67 -13.17 5.94 17.22
N ILE A 68 -12.60 5.08 18.06
CA ILE A 68 -11.75 3.98 17.60
C ILE A 68 -12.55 2.94 16.80
N GLY A 69 -12.08 2.66 15.57
CA GLY A 69 -12.71 1.72 14.65
C GLY A 69 -13.91 2.29 13.88
N VAL A 70 -14.23 3.58 14.05
CA VAL A 70 -15.29 4.22 13.27
C VAL A 70 -14.76 4.52 11.86
N GLN A 71 -15.55 4.24 10.84
CA GLN A 71 -15.27 4.67 9.47
C GLN A 71 -15.55 6.15 9.31
N VAL A 72 -14.70 6.82 8.55
CA VAL A 72 -14.82 8.25 8.26
C VAL A 72 -14.65 8.52 6.78
N ALA A 73 -15.31 9.57 6.31
CA ALA A 73 -15.06 10.19 5.01
C ALA A 73 -14.72 11.67 5.21
N VAL A 74 -13.70 12.10 4.51
CA VAL A 74 -13.30 13.51 4.39
C VAL A 74 -13.55 13.94 2.96
N ASP A 75 -14.44 14.88 2.77
CA ASP A 75 -14.84 15.43 1.47
C ASP A 75 -14.25 16.81 1.28
N GLN A 76 -13.44 16.99 0.25
CA GLN A 76 -12.80 18.24 -0.12
C GLN A 76 -13.51 18.84 -1.33
N VAL A 77 -13.89 20.10 -1.23
CA VAL A 77 -14.50 20.82 -2.36
C VAL A 77 -13.45 21.05 -3.45
N THR A 78 -13.73 20.59 -4.67
CA THR A 78 -12.85 20.79 -5.82
C THR A 78 -13.14 22.14 -6.49
N ASP A 79 -12.23 22.60 -7.37
CA ASP A 79 -12.42 23.78 -8.22
C ASP A 79 -13.61 23.65 -9.20
N ARG A 80 -14.10 22.40 -9.40
CA ARG A 80 -15.26 22.09 -10.26
C ARG A 80 -16.59 21.99 -9.50
N GLY A 81 -16.55 22.22 -8.17
CA GLY A 81 -17.73 22.19 -7.31
C GLY A 81 -18.18 20.78 -6.88
N SER A 82 -17.47 19.75 -7.28
CA SER A 82 -17.66 18.37 -6.77
C SER A 82 -16.91 18.17 -5.46
N PHE A 83 -17.19 17.07 -4.76
CA PHE A 83 -16.47 16.67 -3.56
C PHE A 83 -15.49 15.55 -3.89
N PHE A 84 -14.21 15.76 -3.62
CA PHE A 84 -13.21 14.71 -3.65
C PHE A 84 -13.18 14.02 -2.31
N ARG A 85 -13.48 12.72 -2.29
CA ARG A 85 -13.64 11.91 -1.07
C ARG A 85 -12.36 11.15 -0.75
N THR A 86 -11.99 11.17 0.53
CA THR A 86 -10.97 10.29 1.13
C THR A 86 -11.61 9.58 2.31
N THR A 87 -11.61 8.25 2.31
CA THR A 87 -12.18 7.44 3.39
C THR A 87 -11.11 6.73 4.20
N GLY A 88 -11.47 6.21 5.35
CA GLY A 88 -10.58 5.43 6.21
C GLY A 88 -11.26 4.98 7.49
N ILE A 89 -10.48 4.35 8.36
CA ILE A 89 -10.89 3.97 9.71
C ILE A 89 -10.09 4.76 10.74
N ILE A 90 -10.71 5.12 11.85
CA ILE A 90 -10.01 5.80 12.94
C ILE A 90 -9.21 4.77 13.74
N THR A 91 -7.89 4.94 13.73
CA THR A 91 -6.92 4.06 14.38
C THR A 91 -6.35 4.63 15.67
N GLY A 92 -6.54 5.94 15.89
CA GLY A 92 -6.09 6.63 17.09
C GLY A 92 -6.92 7.88 17.35
N ALA A 93 -7.09 8.24 18.61
CA ALA A 93 -7.78 9.46 19.03
C ALA A 93 -7.08 10.06 20.24
N SER A 94 -6.92 11.37 20.24
CA SER A 94 -6.35 12.15 21.36
C SER A 94 -7.20 13.40 21.59
N GLN A 95 -7.33 13.79 22.84
CA GLN A 95 -7.95 15.04 23.24
C GLN A 95 -6.86 16.07 23.54
N GLY A 96 -6.98 17.26 22.95
CA GLY A 96 -6.14 18.40 23.22
C GLY A 96 -6.73 19.33 24.27
N GLN A 97 -6.24 20.56 24.28
CA GLN A 97 -6.68 21.59 25.22
C GLN A 97 -8.11 22.10 24.88
N SER A 98 -8.73 22.68 25.88
CA SER A 98 -10.05 23.31 25.79
C SER A 98 -9.98 24.69 26.45
N ASP A 99 -10.66 25.66 25.86
CA ASP A 99 -10.85 27.01 26.47
C ASP A 99 -12.25 27.15 27.13
N GLY A 100 -12.99 26.07 27.25
CA GLY A 100 -14.33 26.04 27.79
C GLY A 100 -15.44 26.22 26.75
N ALA A 101 -15.14 26.78 25.58
CA ALA A 101 -16.07 26.88 24.45
C ALA A 101 -15.79 25.84 23.38
N LEU A 102 -14.51 25.63 23.06
CA LEU A 102 -14.04 24.67 22.08
C LEU A 102 -13.01 23.73 22.67
N THR A 103 -13.02 22.51 22.22
CA THR A 103 -12.05 21.46 22.57
C THR A 103 -11.48 20.87 21.31
N LEU A 104 -10.16 20.66 21.29
CA LEU A 104 -9.49 20.00 20.19
C LEU A 104 -9.53 18.48 20.36
N TYR A 105 -9.74 17.80 19.23
CA TYR A 105 -9.55 16.36 19.09
C TYR A 105 -8.65 16.09 17.90
N LYS A 106 -7.69 15.19 18.08
CA LYS A 106 -6.81 14.71 17.03
C LYS A 106 -7.15 13.24 16.75
N LEU A 107 -7.51 12.95 15.51
CA LEU A 107 -7.87 11.62 15.07
C LEU A 107 -6.85 11.14 14.03
N ALA A 108 -6.24 9.99 14.28
CA ALA A 108 -5.42 9.31 13.28
C ALA A 108 -6.32 8.39 12.47
N ILE A 109 -6.26 8.51 11.16
CA ILE A 109 -6.98 7.63 10.24
C ILE A 109 -5.99 6.85 9.36
N SER A 110 -6.38 5.65 9.00
CA SER A 110 -5.62 4.80 8.09
C SER A 110 -6.59 4.04 7.18
N ASP A 111 -6.09 3.54 6.08
CA ASP A 111 -6.85 2.58 5.30
C ASP A 111 -7.07 1.27 6.07
N PRO A 112 -8.04 0.43 5.66
CA PRO A 112 -8.42 -0.76 6.44
C PRO A 112 -7.34 -1.85 6.50
N THR A 113 -6.32 -1.82 5.65
CA THR A 113 -5.20 -2.79 5.73
C THR A 113 -4.39 -2.63 7.01
N TYR A 114 -4.54 -1.47 7.70
CA TYR A 114 -3.98 -1.27 9.04
C TYR A 114 -4.40 -2.38 10.02
N LEU A 115 -5.56 -2.95 9.87
CA LEU A 115 -6.02 -4.06 10.72
C LEU A 115 -5.15 -5.31 10.56
N TRP A 116 -4.58 -5.54 9.40
CA TRP A 116 -3.67 -6.66 9.14
C TRP A 116 -2.38 -6.61 9.96
N HIS A 117 -1.92 -5.40 10.34
CA HIS A 117 -0.77 -5.26 11.25
C HIS A 117 -1.08 -5.72 12.68
N LYS A 118 -2.37 -5.82 13.05
CA LYS A 118 -2.80 -6.16 14.41
C LYS A 118 -3.02 -7.65 14.61
N ARG A 119 -2.92 -8.46 13.54
CA ARG A 119 -2.97 -9.91 13.63
C ARG A 119 -1.65 -10.51 13.15
N ARG A 120 -1.03 -11.32 14.00
CA ARG A 120 0.19 -12.06 13.71
C ARG A 120 -0.12 -13.56 13.75
N ASN A 121 0.44 -14.32 12.81
CA ASN A 121 0.19 -15.74 12.72
C ASN A 121 1.44 -16.54 12.32
N SER A 122 1.36 -17.87 12.53
CA SER A 122 2.31 -18.86 12.04
C SER A 122 1.52 -20.04 11.49
N ARG A 123 1.52 -20.22 10.19
CA ARG A 123 0.76 -21.23 9.46
C ARG A 123 1.36 -21.52 8.09
N VAL A 124 0.89 -22.59 7.47
CA VAL A 124 1.37 -23.10 6.18
C VAL A 124 0.25 -23.07 5.14
N PHE A 125 0.61 -22.73 3.92
CA PHE A 125 -0.25 -22.84 2.75
C PHE A 125 0.38 -23.86 1.80
N MET A 126 -0.37 -24.88 1.40
CA MET A 126 0.08 -25.94 0.52
C MET A 126 -0.53 -25.78 -0.88
N ASN A 127 0.30 -25.90 -1.90
CA ASN A 127 -0.13 -25.89 -3.30
C ASN A 127 -1.03 -24.69 -3.63
N LYS A 128 -0.56 -23.47 -3.30
CA LYS A 128 -1.26 -22.21 -3.54
C LYS A 128 -0.38 -21.20 -4.24
N SER A 129 -0.97 -20.49 -5.19
CA SER A 129 -0.38 -19.29 -5.78
C SER A 129 -0.53 -18.09 -4.83
N VAL A 130 0.27 -17.07 -5.05
CA VAL A 130 0.18 -15.81 -4.28
C VAL A 130 -1.20 -15.17 -4.40
N LYS A 131 -1.83 -15.28 -5.57
CA LYS A 131 -3.20 -14.80 -5.79
C LYS A 131 -4.20 -15.53 -4.90
N GLU A 132 -4.18 -16.87 -4.88
CA GLU A 132 -5.08 -17.68 -4.05
C GLU A 132 -4.87 -17.42 -2.55
N ILE A 133 -3.61 -17.28 -2.10
CA ILE A 133 -3.31 -16.92 -0.70
C ILE A 133 -3.90 -15.56 -0.34
N SER A 134 -3.82 -14.60 -1.25
CA SER A 134 -4.41 -13.27 -1.03
C SER A 134 -5.93 -13.35 -0.88
N GLU A 135 -6.61 -14.13 -1.73
CA GLU A 135 -8.06 -14.36 -1.66
C GLU A 135 -8.46 -15.05 -0.37
N ILE A 136 -7.74 -16.11 0.03
CA ILE A 136 -8.01 -16.87 1.27
C ILE A 136 -7.93 -15.95 2.49
N LEU A 137 -6.84 -15.19 2.62
CA LEU A 137 -6.66 -14.27 3.74
C LEU A 137 -7.69 -13.15 3.75
N PHE A 138 -8.00 -12.61 2.60
CA PHE A 138 -9.02 -11.58 2.47
C PHE A 138 -10.40 -12.09 2.90
N GLN A 139 -10.82 -13.26 2.43
CA GLN A 139 -12.08 -13.90 2.80
C GLN A 139 -12.14 -14.23 4.29
N GLU A 140 -11.04 -14.70 4.86
CA GLU A 140 -10.95 -14.95 6.29
C GLU A 140 -11.19 -13.68 7.12
N TRP A 141 -10.59 -12.55 6.71
CA TRP A 141 -10.82 -11.27 7.36
C TRP A 141 -12.25 -10.76 7.17
N GLN A 142 -12.83 -10.95 5.99
CA GLN A 142 -14.25 -10.64 5.73
C GLN A 142 -15.19 -11.39 6.69
N GLY A 143 -14.90 -12.66 6.95
CA GLY A 143 -15.70 -13.49 7.85
C GLY A 143 -15.51 -13.18 9.34
N LYS A 144 -14.31 -12.73 9.74
CA LYS A 144 -13.94 -12.56 11.15
C LYS A 144 -14.09 -11.13 11.68
N SER A 145 -13.99 -10.12 10.84
CA SER A 145 -14.02 -8.70 11.23
C SER A 145 -15.11 -7.93 10.52
N PRO A 146 -16.24 -7.61 11.20
CA PRO A 146 -17.30 -6.78 10.60
C PRO A 146 -16.81 -5.40 10.14
N LEU A 147 -15.86 -4.80 10.88
CA LEU A 147 -15.25 -3.53 10.48
C LEU A 147 -14.49 -3.68 9.17
N PHE A 148 -13.68 -4.71 9.03
CA PHE A 148 -12.95 -4.97 7.79
C PHE A 148 -13.91 -5.25 6.63
N ALA A 149 -14.92 -6.09 6.85
CA ALA A 149 -15.93 -6.45 5.85
C ALA A 149 -16.69 -5.24 5.30
N SER A 150 -16.98 -4.26 6.16
CA SER A 150 -17.69 -3.03 5.76
C SER A 150 -16.78 -1.96 5.17
N SER A 151 -15.45 -2.07 5.32
CA SER A 151 -14.51 -1.00 4.96
C SER A 151 -13.60 -1.31 3.78
N LEU A 152 -13.44 -2.57 3.37
CA LEU A 152 -12.53 -2.95 2.28
C LEU A 152 -13.10 -4.05 1.39
N THR A 153 -12.90 -3.91 0.09
CA THR A 153 -13.13 -4.93 -0.94
C THR A 153 -11.84 -5.25 -1.67
N LEU A 154 -11.75 -6.45 -2.27
CA LEU A 154 -10.59 -6.88 -3.04
C LEU A 154 -10.89 -6.83 -4.54
N ASP A 155 -9.99 -6.21 -5.30
CA ASP A 155 -10.06 -6.14 -6.76
C ASP A 155 -8.76 -6.73 -7.35
N LEU A 156 -8.88 -7.89 -7.96
CA LEU A 156 -7.81 -8.61 -8.64
C LEU A 156 -7.83 -8.43 -10.16
N SER A 157 -8.72 -7.59 -10.67
CA SER A 157 -8.86 -7.36 -12.13
C SER A 157 -7.61 -6.77 -12.77
N GLY A 158 -6.74 -6.14 -11.97
CA GLY A 158 -5.45 -5.59 -12.39
C GLY A 158 -4.33 -6.61 -12.56
N LEU A 159 -4.55 -7.87 -12.17
CA LEU A 159 -3.59 -8.97 -12.36
C LEU A 159 -3.79 -9.60 -13.74
N LYS A 160 -2.77 -9.53 -14.58
CA LYS A 160 -2.78 -10.04 -15.96
C LYS A 160 -1.83 -11.21 -16.17
N GLN A 161 -0.85 -11.37 -15.27
CA GLN A 161 0.10 -12.46 -15.32
C GLN A 161 -0.47 -13.73 -14.68
N THR A 162 0.15 -14.86 -14.99
CA THR A 162 -0.05 -16.11 -14.28
C THR A 162 0.94 -16.21 -13.12
N TYR A 163 0.52 -16.83 -12.03
CA TYR A 163 1.33 -17.01 -10.82
C TYR A 163 1.50 -18.48 -10.54
N ASP A 164 2.74 -18.90 -10.30
CA ASP A 164 3.02 -20.29 -10.02
C ASP A 164 2.35 -20.76 -8.72
N VAL A 165 1.88 -21.97 -8.78
CA VAL A 165 1.42 -22.71 -7.61
C VAL A 165 2.68 -23.11 -6.83
N ARG A 166 2.84 -22.57 -5.63
CA ARG A 166 3.96 -22.86 -4.74
C ARG A 166 3.62 -24.09 -3.90
N PRO A 167 4.47 -25.12 -3.87
CA PRO A 167 4.22 -26.32 -3.07
C PRO A 167 4.01 -26.02 -1.60
N PHE A 168 4.76 -25.04 -1.09
CA PHE A 168 4.78 -24.69 0.32
C PHE A 168 5.07 -23.21 0.53
N VAL A 169 4.20 -22.52 1.26
CA VAL A 169 4.39 -21.14 1.68
C VAL A 169 4.12 -21.03 3.18
N MET A 170 5.09 -20.52 3.93
CA MET A 170 4.95 -20.35 5.38
C MET A 170 4.80 -18.88 5.73
N GLN A 171 3.76 -18.58 6.53
CA GLN A 171 3.72 -17.39 7.37
C GLN A 171 4.38 -17.77 8.70
N LEU A 172 5.40 -17.07 9.14
CA LEU A 172 6.13 -17.40 10.37
C LEU A 172 6.33 -16.16 11.24
N ASN A 173 5.53 -16.06 12.30
CA ASN A 173 5.55 -14.91 13.22
C ASN A 173 5.43 -13.55 12.51
N GLU A 174 4.79 -13.52 11.37
CA GLU A 174 4.55 -12.32 10.58
C GLU A 174 3.15 -11.77 10.85
N SER A 175 2.99 -10.44 10.76
CA SER A 175 1.65 -9.88 10.60
C SER A 175 1.06 -10.29 9.25
N ASP A 176 -0.25 -10.29 9.12
CA ASP A 176 -0.88 -10.59 7.82
C ASP A 176 -0.49 -9.55 6.76
N TYR A 177 -0.24 -8.30 7.17
CA TYR A 177 0.27 -7.25 6.29
C TYR A 177 1.66 -7.57 5.76
N ASP A 178 2.62 -7.89 6.65
CA ASP A 178 4.00 -8.20 6.26
C ASP A 178 4.03 -9.44 5.36
N PHE A 179 3.24 -10.47 5.70
CA PHE A 179 3.14 -11.69 4.94
C PHE A 179 2.61 -11.47 3.52
N LEU A 180 1.46 -10.81 3.37
CA LEU A 180 0.86 -10.54 2.06
C LEU A 180 1.74 -9.62 1.21
N THR A 181 2.24 -8.53 1.78
CA THR A 181 3.08 -7.58 1.03
C THR A 181 4.41 -8.20 0.62
N ARG A 182 4.99 -9.10 1.43
CA ARG A 182 6.17 -9.87 1.04
C ARG A 182 5.90 -10.75 -0.18
N LEU A 183 4.78 -11.44 -0.19
CA LEU A 183 4.38 -12.27 -1.34
C LEU A 183 4.15 -11.42 -2.59
N TRP A 184 3.44 -10.30 -2.47
CA TRP A 184 3.22 -9.40 -3.62
C TRP A 184 4.52 -8.84 -4.16
N ARG A 185 5.42 -8.40 -3.28
CA ARG A 185 6.76 -7.93 -3.66
C ARG A 185 7.54 -8.98 -4.44
N SER A 186 7.51 -10.24 -3.98
CA SER A 186 8.22 -11.34 -4.64
C SER A 186 7.72 -11.63 -6.05
N GLU A 187 6.46 -11.30 -6.35
CA GLU A 187 5.85 -11.46 -7.67
C GLU A 187 5.85 -10.18 -8.52
N GLY A 188 6.34 -9.07 -7.97
CA GLY A 188 6.29 -7.77 -8.65
C GLY A 188 4.88 -7.15 -8.69
N ILE A 189 3.98 -7.58 -7.82
CA ILE A 189 2.61 -7.07 -7.72
C ILE A 189 2.61 -5.78 -6.92
N SER A 190 2.19 -4.70 -7.54
CA SER A 190 1.87 -3.45 -6.86
C SER A 190 0.47 -3.49 -6.24
N TRP A 191 0.29 -2.82 -5.10
CA TRP A 191 -1.01 -2.68 -4.47
C TRP A 191 -1.38 -1.23 -4.24
N LEU A 192 -2.66 -0.97 -4.39
CA LEU A 192 -3.26 0.35 -4.30
C LEU A 192 -4.51 0.28 -3.43
N ILE A 193 -4.62 1.20 -2.48
CA ILE A 193 -5.88 1.46 -1.79
C ILE A 193 -6.61 2.55 -2.57
N ASP A 194 -7.73 2.19 -3.13
CA ASP A 194 -8.54 3.06 -3.98
C ASP A 194 -9.89 3.36 -3.31
N GLU A 195 -10.44 4.52 -3.58
CA GLU A 195 -11.80 4.83 -3.15
C GLU A 195 -12.83 4.13 -4.03
N ALA A 196 -13.97 3.76 -3.47
CA ALA A 196 -15.07 3.24 -4.27
C ALA A 196 -15.54 4.28 -5.30
N GLU A 197 -15.62 5.53 -4.85
CA GLU A 197 -15.96 6.71 -5.64
C GLU A 197 -15.04 7.86 -5.23
N LEU A 198 -14.19 8.30 -6.15
CA LEU A 198 -13.25 9.42 -5.93
C LEU A 198 -13.97 10.76 -5.77
N THR A 199 -15.07 10.92 -6.48
CA THR A 199 -15.88 12.14 -6.48
C THR A 199 -17.32 11.80 -6.16
N VAL A 200 -17.89 12.48 -5.16
CA VAL A 200 -19.29 12.32 -4.75
C VAL A 200 -20.09 13.60 -5.03
N ALA A 201 -21.37 13.43 -5.24
CA ALA A 201 -22.26 14.55 -5.51
C ALA A 201 -22.66 15.28 -4.21
N SER A 202 -22.70 14.56 -3.09
CA SER A 202 -23.08 15.09 -1.78
C SER A 202 -22.12 14.58 -0.71
N ASN A 203 -21.73 15.46 0.22
CA ASN A 203 -20.98 15.10 1.42
C ASN A 203 -21.82 14.28 2.44
N MET A 204 -23.07 13.99 2.12
CA MET A 204 -23.97 13.12 2.90
C MET A 204 -24.11 11.72 2.28
N ASP A 205 -23.47 11.47 1.13
CA ASP A 205 -23.46 10.15 0.50
C ASP A 205 -22.84 9.11 1.43
N ASN A 206 -23.41 7.89 1.44
CA ASN A 206 -22.95 6.82 2.32
C ASN A 206 -21.46 6.52 2.09
N ILE A 207 -20.75 6.23 3.19
CA ILE A 207 -19.37 5.80 3.14
C ILE A 207 -19.34 4.38 2.54
N GLN A 208 -18.73 4.25 1.37
CA GLN A 208 -18.54 2.98 0.68
C GLN A 208 -17.21 2.35 1.08
N PRO A 209 -17.09 1.01 1.06
CA PRO A 209 -15.82 0.33 1.32
C PRO A 209 -14.78 0.72 0.26
N GLN A 210 -13.56 0.97 0.70
CA GLN A 210 -12.39 1.14 -0.17
C GLN A 210 -12.12 -0.15 -0.96
N LYS A 211 -11.31 -0.05 -2.00
CA LYS A 211 -10.88 -1.17 -2.83
C LYS A 211 -9.37 -1.39 -2.70
N LEU A 212 -8.98 -2.56 -2.27
CA LEU A 212 -7.60 -3.01 -2.44
C LEU A 212 -7.46 -3.56 -3.86
N ARG A 213 -6.75 -2.85 -4.70
CA ARG A 213 -6.45 -3.26 -6.07
C ARG A 213 -5.04 -3.81 -6.16
N LEU A 214 -4.89 -5.01 -6.70
CA LEU A 214 -3.61 -5.61 -7.04
C LEU A 214 -3.34 -5.44 -8.53
N ILE A 215 -2.14 -4.98 -8.87
CA ILE A 215 -1.78 -4.56 -10.23
C ILE A 215 -0.39 -5.08 -10.57
N ASP A 216 -0.25 -5.73 -11.72
CA ASP A 216 1.03 -6.26 -12.25
C ASP A 216 1.39 -5.73 -13.64
N ASP A 217 0.56 -4.82 -14.19
CA ASP A 217 0.76 -4.18 -15.48
C ASP A 217 0.37 -2.69 -15.41
N ASN A 218 1.26 -1.81 -15.83
CA ASN A 218 1.02 -0.36 -15.83
C ASN A 218 -0.22 0.09 -16.63
N ASN A 219 -0.64 -0.70 -17.62
CA ASN A 219 -1.85 -0.41 -18.40
C ASN A 219 -3.14 -0.53 -17.58
N GLN A 220 -3.08 -1.14 -16.39
CA GLN A 220 -4.23 -1.28 -15.48
C GLN A 220 -4.43 -0.06 -14.57
N TYR A 221 -3.48 0.87 -14.53
CA TYR A 221 -3.68 2.15 -13.86
C TYR A 221 -4.65 3.03 -14.64
N GLN A 222 -5.63 3.57 -13.95
CA GLN A 222 -6.68 4.38 -14.56
C GLN A 222 -6.25 5.83 -14.73
N ALA A 223 -6.88 6.54 -15.68
CA ALA A 223 -6.71 7.98 -15.80
C ALA A 223 -7.53 8.70 -14.71
N LEU A 224 -7.02 9.84 -14.22
CA LEU A 224 -7.86 10.76 -13.45
C LEU A 224 -9.08 11.19 -14.27
N THR A 225 -10.21 11.42 -13.62
CA THR A 225 -11.40 12.04 -14.25
C THR A 225 -11.04 13.39 -14.90
N ARG A 226 -10.14 14.13 -14.26
CA ARG A 226 -9.47 15.29 -14.82
C ARG A 226 -8.32 14.84 -15.75
N ARG A 227 -8.56 14.30 -16.87
CA ARG A 227 -7.55 13.73 -17.79
C ARG A 227 -6.27 14.55 -17.94
N ALA A 228 -6.38 15.89 -17.95
CA ALA A 228 -5.27 16.82 -18.10
C ALA A 228 -5.16 17.77 -16.90
N ILE A 229 -3.91 18.02 -16.47
CA ILE A 229 -3.57 19.04 -15.49
C ILE A 229 -2.74 20.10 -16.20
N ARG A 230 -3.12 21.35 -16.01
CA ARG A 230 -2.42 22.52 -16.56
C ARG A 230 -1.27 22.91 -15.64
N TYR A 231 -0.13 23.25 -16.22
CA TYR A 231 0.99 23.86 -15.49
C TYR A 231 0.86 25.38 -15.46
N HIS A 232 0.92 25.96 -14.27
CA HIS A 232 0.91 27.42 -14.13
C HIS A 232 1.66 27.84 -12.85
N ARG A 233 2.70 28.66 -12.99
CA ARG A 233 3.60 29.02 -11.87
C ARG A 233 2.94 29.85 -10.76
N SER A 234 1.87 30.58 -11.05
CA SER A 234 1.23 31.49 -10.11
C SER A 234 -0.22 31.12 -9.87
N SER A 235 -0.50 30.45 -8.75
CA SER A 235 -1.87 30.08 -8.36
C SER A 235 -2.78 31.29 -8.08
N ALA A 236 -2.22 32.46 -7.80
CA ALA A 236 -2.98 33.68 -7.48
C ALA A 236 -3.75 34.26 -8.67
N THR A 237 -3.37 33.93 -9.90
CA THR A 237 -4.02 34.43 -11.13
C THR A 237 -4.90 33.37 -11.80
N GLU A 238 -4.91 32.14 -11.31
CA GLU A 238 -5.67 31.04 -11.88
C GLU A 238 -7.06 30.90 -11.22
N GLN A 239 -8.06 30.64 -12.07
CA GLN A 239 -9.43 30.35 -11.60
C GLN A 239 -9.61 28.86 -11.24
N PHE A 240 -8.78 27.99 -11.83
CA PHE A 240 -8.84 26.55 -11.65
C PHE A 240 -7.57 26.03 -10.99
N ASP A 241 -7.70 24.91 -10.28
CA ASP A 241 -6.57 24.23 -9.71
C ASP A 241 -5.55 23.79 -10.78
N SER A 242 -4.27 24.03 -10.53
CA SER A 242 -3.17 23.80 -11.47
C SER A 242 -1.94 23.21 -10.78
N MET A 243 -1.00 22.73 -11.57
CA MET A 243 0.32 22.36 -11.09
C MET A 243 1.22 23.60 -11.09
N THR A 244 1.76 23.94 -9.92
CA THR A 244 2.55 25.18 -9.76
C THR A 244 4.06 24.94 -9.85
N SER A 245 4.52 23.72 -9.64
CA SER A 245 5.93 23.35 -9.70
C SER A 245 6.09 21.89 -10.13
N LEU A 246 7.08 21.64 -10.98
CA LEU A 246 7.52 20.31 -11.37
C LEU A 246 9.05 20.28 -11.30
N MET A 247 9.61 19.41 -10.48
CA MET A 247 11.04 19.19 -10.32
C MET A 247 11.38 17.78 -10.76
N ALA A 248 12.37 17.63 -11.62
CA ALA A 248 12.90 16.32 -11.98
C ALA A 248 13.89 15.86 -10.92
N ASP A 249 13.69 14.65 -10.42
CA ASP A 249 14.60 13.97 -9.51
C ASP A 249 15.32 12.83 -10.22
N ARG A 250 16.62 12.71 -9.98
CA ARG A 250 17.48 11.68 -10.58
C ARG A 250 18.36 11.08 -9.52
N SER A 251 18.43 9.75 -9.50
CA SER A 251 19.29 9.00 -8.59
C SER A 251 20.13 7.97 -9.33
N LEU A 252 21.35 7.78 -8.85
CA LEU A 252 22.21 6.73 -9.38
C LEU A 252 21.71 5.38 -8.92
N GLN A 253 21.47 4.48 -9.88
CA GLN A 253 20.93 3.15 -9.66
C GLN A 253 21.85 2.08 -10.30
N PRO A 254 21.75 0.82 -9.89
CA PRO A 254 22.42 -0.28 -10.57
C PRO A 254 22.11 -0.30 -12.07
N THR A 255 23.12 -0.57 -12.88
CA THR A 255 23.01 -0.58 -14.35
C THR A 255 22.76 -1.97 -14.91
N SER A 256 22.96 -3.00 -14.09
CA SER A 256 22.62 -4.38 -14.42
C SER A 256 22.27 -5.18 -13.17
N ILE A 257 21.42 -6.16 -13.34
CA ILE A 257 20.98 -7.07 -12.28
C ILE A 257 21.28 -8.49 -12.71
N PHE A 258 21.89 -9.24 -11.83
CA PHE A 258 22.18 -10.65 -12.02
C PHE A 258 21.63 -11.45 -10.84
N VAL A 259 20.79 -12.45 -11.11
CA VAL A 259 20.21 -13.34 -10.08
C VAL A 259 20.59 -14.77 -10.40
N GLN A 260 21.13 -15.46 -9.43
CA GLN A 260 21.48 -16.87 -9.54
C GLN A 260 21.02 -17.67 -8.32
N ARG A 261 20.86 -18.96 -8.50
CA ARG A 261 20.59 -19.92 -7.43
C ARG A 261 21.54 -21.12 -7.54
N TRP A 262 21.75 -21.78 -6.43
CA TRP A 262 22.39 -23.09 -6.45
C TRP A 262 21.37 -24.17 -6.89
N GLN A 263 21.81 -25.07 -7.77
CA GLN A 263 20.99 -26.18 -8.26
C GLN A 263 21.33 -27.44 -7.44
N PRO A 264 20.44 -27.93 -6.56
CA PRO A 264 20.76 -29.02 -5.64
C PRO A 264 20.98 -30.37 -6.34
N ASP A 265 20.31 -30.60 -7.48
CA ASP A 265 20.36 -31.88 -8.21
C ASP A 265 21.67 -32.08 -8.97
N VAL A 266 22.41 -31.01 -9.20
CA VAL A 266 23.69 -31.04 -9.90
C VAL A 266 24.74 -30.36 -9.03
N LEU A 267 25.44 -31.14 -8.23
CA LEU A 267 26.54 -30.65 -7.41
C LEU A 267 27.53 -29.88 -8.29
N GLN A 268 27.80 -28.61 -7.96
CA GLN A 268 28.70 -27.65 -8.63
C GLN A 268 28.04 -26.82 -9.76
N GLN A 269 26.80 -26.94 -10.08
CA GLN A 269 26.10 -26.03 -11.00
C GLN A 269 25.28 -24.98 -10.28
N THR A 270 25.29 -23.78 -10.82
CA THR A 270 24.40 -22.70 -10.43
C THR A 270 23.54 -22.32 -11.63
N ASP A 271 22.25 -22.22 -11.43
CA ASP A 271 21.35 -21.62 -12.41
C ASP A 271 21.41 -20.10 -12.28
N GLY A 272 21.43 -19.43 -13.41
CA GLY A 272 21.37 -17.97 -13.47
C GLY A 272 20.50 -17.54 -14.64
N ALA A 273 19.75 -16.48 -14.43
CA ALA A 273 18.93 -15.86 -15.48
C ALA A 273 19.75 -14.99 -16.45
N GLY A 274 21.07 -14.92 -16.25
CA GLY A 274 21.91 -13.96 -16.97
C GLY A 274 21.78 -12.54 -16.42
N SER A 275 22.57 -11.62 -16.96
CA SER A 275 22.52 -10.21 -16.56
C SER A 275 21.44 -9.47 -17.34
N VAL A 276 20.49 -8.85 -16.64
CA VAL A 276 19.49 -7.95 -17.22
C VAL A 276 20.02 -6.52 -17.15
N GLN A 277 20.19 -5.91 -18.31
CA GLN A 277 20.61 -4.50 -18.40
C GLN A 277 19.43 -3.57 -18.12
N SER A 278 19.70 -2.57 -17.31
CA SER A 278 18.76 -1.50 -17.02
C SER A 278 18.46 -0.68 -18.27
N LYS A 279 17.23 -0.22 -18.42
CA LYS A 279 16.78 0.60 -19.57
C LYS A 279 17.09 2.08 -19.40
N HIS A 280 17.39 2.54 -18.19
CA HIS A 280 17.76 3.93 -17.94
C HIS A 280 19.20 4.22 -18.35
N GLN A 281 19.49 5.48 -18.67
CA GLN A 281 20.81 5.99 -18.97
C GLN A 281 21.19 7.06 -17.95
N HIS A 282 22.35 6.94 -17.31
CA HIS A 282 22.81 7.92 -16.32
C HIS A 282 23.54 9.11 -16.96
N SER A 283 24.20 8.91 -18.10
CA SER A 283 24.98 9.94 -18.78
C SER A 283 24.95 9.73 -20.28
N THR A 284 25.02 10.82 -21.03
CA THR A 284 25.21 10.79 -22.49
C THR A 284 26.65 10.43 -22.88
N ASN A 285 27.61 10.59 -21.96
CA ASN A 285 29.03 10.33 -22.21
C ASN A 285 29.45 8.89 -21.87
N TYR A 286 28.62 8.21 -21.04
CA TYR A 286 28.88 6.85 -20.61
C TYR A 286 27.60 6.03 -20.77
N ASP A 287 27.68 4.89 -21.40
CA ASP A 287 26.60 3.91 -21.39
C ASP A 287 26.52 3.22 -20.01
N ASN A 288 25.42 2.53 -19.75
CA ASN A 288 25.24 1.85 -18.47
C ASN A 288 26.28 0.73 -18.25
N GLN A 289 26.74 0.09 -19.32
CA GLN A 289 27.79 -0.93 -19.23
C GLN A 289 29.11 -0.37 -18.74
N SER A 290 29.50 0.82 -19.20
CA SER A 290 30.75 1.46 -18.79
C SER A 290 30.77 1.88 -17.32
N LEU A 291 29.63 2.09 -16.71
CA LEU A 291 29.50 2.36 -15.26
C LEU A 291 29.72 1.12 -14.42
N SER A 292 29.45 -0.07 -14.96
CA SER A 292 29.70 -1.38 -14.28
C SER A 292 29.10 -1.48 -12.87
N LEU A 293 27.91 -0.96 -12.69
CA LEU A 293 27.15 -1.02 -11.42
C LEU A 293 26.24 -2.24 -11.43
N GLU A 294 26.84 -3.41 -11.36
CA GLU A 294 26.11 -4.67 -11.30
C GLU A 294 25.72 -5.00 -9.86
N GLU A 295 24.46 -5.32 -9.64
CA GLU A 295 23.95 -5.90 -8.42
C GLU A 295 23.69 -7.39 -8.62
N ALA A 296 24.48 -8.22 -7.95
CA ALA A 296 24.40 -9.67 -8.06
C ALA A 296 23.76 -10.29 -6.81
N TRP A 297 22.71 -11.06 -7.02
CA TRP A 297 21.99 -11.78 -5.98
C TRP A 297 22.20 -13.28 -6.10
N HIS A 298 22.60 -13.90 -5.02
CA HIS A 298 22.57 -15.35 -4.88
C HIS A 298 21.53 -15.72 -3.83
N PHE A 299 20.41 -16.26 -4.29
CA PHE A 299 19.37 -16.75 -3.38
C PHE A 299 18.56 -17.86 -4.05
N SER A 300 18.04 -18.74 -3.21
CA SER A 300 17.21 -19.85 -3.66
C SER A 300 15.94 -19.84 -2.83
N PRO A 301 14.83 -19.30 -3.35
CA PRO A 301 13.53 -19.53 -2.72
C PRO A 301 13.24 -21.01 -2.67
N ALA A 302 12.86 -21.51 -1.50
CA ALA A 302 12.69 -22.95 -1.26
C ALA A 302 11.75 -23.62 -2.28
N TRP A 303 10.69 -22.90 -2.73
CA TRP A 303 9.75 -23.44 -3.70
C TRP A 303 10.32 -23.66 -5.10
N MET A 304 11.39 -22.97 -5.49
CA MET A 304 12.01 -23.18 -6.79
C MET A 304 12.75 -24.52 -6.88
N GLN A 305 13.11 -25.12 -5.78
CA GLN A 305 13.74 -26.43 -5.75
C GLN A 305 12.75 -27.56 -6.09
N ASP A 306 11.47 -27.35 -5.73
CA ASP A 306 10.42 -28.32 -5.94
C ASP A 306 9.73 -28.17 -7.31
N LEU A 307 10.11 -27.16 -8.10
CA LEU A 307 9.55 -26.86 -9.42
C LEU A 307 10.24 -27.64 -10.56
N ASN A 308 10.59 -28.89 -10.35
CA ASN A 308 11.30 -29.70 -11.35
C ASN A 308 10.45 -30.11 -12.58
N GLY A 309 9.26 -29.51 -12.75
CA GLY A 309 8.40 -29.76 -13.92
C GLY A 309 7.56 -31.03 -13.80
N GLU A 310 7.50 -31.65 -12.65
CA GLU A 310 6.63 -32.81 -12.40
C GLU A 310 5.16 -32.42 -12.35
N ASP A 311 4.86 -31.20 -11.90
CA ASP A 311 3.53 -30.61 -11.94
C ASP A 311 3.45 -29.62 -13.10
N GLY A 312 2.69 -29.93 -14.14
CA GLY A 312 2.50 -29.07 -15.32
C GLY A 312 1.87 -27.69 -15.07
N ALA A 313 1.73 -27.30 -13.79
CA ALA A 313 1.22 -25.99 -13.35
C ALA A 313 2.34 -25.00 -12.95
N THR A 314 3.61 -25.42 -12.96
CA THR A 314 4.73 -24.59 -12.55
C THR A 314 5.69 -24.30 -13.69
N SER A 315 6.12 -23.06 -13.80
CA SER A 315 7.12 -22.65 -14.78
C SER A 315 8.45 -23.31 -14.48
N ALA A 316 9.27 -23.51 -15.54
CA ALA A 316 10.65 -23.92 -15.34
C ALA A 316 11.37 -22.93 -14.40
N SER A 317 12.22 -23.45 -13.53
CA SER A 317 12.94 -22.66 -12.52
C SER A 317 13.65 -21.41 -13.06
N ASN A 318 14.13 -21.46 -14.31
CA ASN A 318 14.77 -20.32 -14.97
C ASN A 318 13.79 -19.17 -15.25
N GLN A 319 12.53 -19.45 -15.58
CA GLN A 319 11.53 -18.40 -15.81
C GLN A 319 11.24 -17.59 -14.54
N GLN A 320 11.26 -18.22 -13.38
CA GLN A 320 11.12 -17.50 -12.10
C GLN A 320 12.31 -16.62 -11.80
N LEU A 321 13.53 -17.09 -12.05
CA LEU A 321 14.73 -16.28 -11.90
C LEU A 321 14.72 -15.09 -12.87
N GLU A 322 14.30 -15.30 -14.12
CA GLU A 322 14.15 -14.24 -15.12
C GLU A 322 13.12 -13.19 -14.70
N LYS A 323 11.94 -13.62 -14.25
CA LYS A 323 10.89 -12.73 -13.74
C LYS A 323 11.40 -11.88 -12.57
N PHE A 324 12.10 -12.52 -11.65
CA PHE A 324 12.68 -11.85 -10.49
C PHE A 324 13.72 -10.79 -10.89
N ASN A 325 14.61 -11.18 -11.79
CA ASN A 325 15.64 -10.31 -12.34
C ASN A 325 15.03 -9.10 -13.07
N GLN A 326 14.01 -9.34 -13.89
CA GLN A 326 13.28 -8.29 -14.59
C GLN A 326 12.54 -7.33 -13.63
N ASN A 327 11.93 -7.86 -12.57
CA ASN A 327 11.24 -7.03 -11.56
C ASN A 327 12.22 -6.12 -10.82
N LEU A 328 13.39 -6.62 -10.42
CA LEU A 328 14.43 -5.81 -9.78
C LEU A 328 14.95 -4.72 -10.75
N SER A 329 15.21 -5.07 -11.99
CA SER A 329 15.66 -4.10 -13.00
C SER A 329 14.60 -3.01 -13.21
N ALA A 330 13.31 -3.39 -13.34
CA ALA A 330 12.20 -2.43 -13.50
C ALA A 330 12.05 -1.51 -12.26
N TYR A 331 12.28 -2.03 -11.07
CA TYR A 331 12.28 -1.20 -9.85
C TYR A 331 13.37 -0.12 -9.91
N TYR A 332 14.62 -0.47 -10.29
CA TYR A 332 15.69 0.50 -10.39
C TYR A 332 15.50 1.48 -11.54
N ASP A 333 14.94 1.04 -12.67
CA ASP A 333 14.54 1.93 -13.76
C ASP A 333 13.56 2.99 -13.27
N ALA A 334 12.55 2.59 -12.48
CA ALA A 334 11.58 3.51 -11.90
C ALA A 334 12.21 4.47 -10.87
N GLN A 335 13.19 4.01 -10.08
CA GLN A 335 13.87 4.86 -9.09
C GLN A 335 14.85 5.84 -9.72
N SER A 336 15.41 5.54 -10.89
CA SER A 336 16.41 6.38 -11.53
C SER A 336 15.88 7.75 -11.95
N LYS A 337 14.56 7.84 -12.23
CA LYS A 337 13.91 9.03 -12.75
C LYS A 337 12.51 9.24 -12.19
N GLN A 338 12.40 10.11 -11.22
CA GLN A 338 11.13 10.54 -10.65
C GLN A 338 10.94 12.05 -10.80
N PHE A 339 9.74 12.52 -10.47
CA PHE A 339 9.41 13.94 -10.45
C PHE A 339 8.67 14.27 -9.16
N ILE A 340 8.97 15.44 -8.62
CA ILE A 340 8.27 16.00 -7.46
C ILE A 340 7.50 17.21 -7.93
N ALA A 341 6.19 17.21 -7.72
CA ALA A 341 5.32 18.29 -8.14
C ALA A 341 4.59 18.93 -6.96
N LYS A 342 4.39 20.24 -7.01
CA LYS A 342 3.44 20.94 -6.12
C LYS A 342 2.22 21.33 -6.95
N THR A 343 1.03 21.15 -6.36
CA THR A 343 -0.23 21.39 -7.06
C THR A 343 -1.32 21.82 -6.11
N THR A 344 -2.24 22.63 -6.60
CA THR A 344 -3.50 22.97 -5.93
C THR A 344 -4.63 22.00 -6.29
N VAL A 345 -4.41 21.09 -7.25
CA VAL A 345 -5.40 20.11 -7.71
C VAL A 345 -5.75 19.14 -6.59
N ARG A 346 -6.99 19.23 -6.11
CA ARG A 346 -7.49 18.47 -4.95
C ARG A 346 -7.89 17.04 -5.30
N ASP A 347 -8.43 16.84 -6.51
CA ASP A 347 -8.92 15.56 -7.03
C ASP A 347 -7.83 14.68 -7.67
N THR A 348 -6.61 14.76 -7.12
CA THR A 348 -5.50 13.86 -7.48
C THR A 348 -5.52 12.62 -6.60
N GLN A 349 -5.30 11.45 -7.19
CA GLN A 349 -5.30 10.16 -6.50
C GLN A 349 -4.08 9.33 -6.88
N VAL A 350 -3.46 8.68 -5.90
CA VAL A 350 -2.36 7.73 -6.10
C VAL A 350 -2.86 6.53 -6.91
N GLY A 351 -2.02 6.03 -7.83
CA GLY A 351 -2.39 4.96 -8.76
C GLY A 351 -3.23 5.42 -9.94
N TYR A 352 -3.36 6.74 -10.12
CA TYR A 352 -4.01 7.33 -11.29
C TYR A 352 -3.01 8.15 -12.08
N TRP A 353 -3.24 8.27 -13.37
CA TRP A 353 -2.39 9.03 -14.27
C TRP A 353 -3.13 10.17 -14.93
N PHE A 354 -2.36 11.19 -15.34
CA PHE A 354 -2.85 12.39 -16.02
C PHE A 354 -1.83 12.83 -17.08
N GLU A 355 -2.27 13.69 -17.98
CA GLU A 355 -1.44 14.39 -18.96
C GLU A 355 -1.13 15.79 -18.44
N LEU A 356 0.15 16.18 -18.46
CA LEU A 356 0.58 17.53 -18.09
C LEU A 356 0.66 18.41 -19.33
N ASN A 357 -0.05 19.54 -19.30
CA ASN A 357 -0.13 20.50 -20.40
C ASN A 357 0.39 21.89 -19.98
N GLU A 358 0.79 22.68 -20.97
CA GLU A 358 1.28 24.04 -20.81
C GLU A 358 2.58 24.18 -20.01
N HIS A 359 3.37 23.10 -19.97
CA HIS A 359 4.70 23.14 -19.38
C HIS A 359 5.75 23.38 -20.45
N PRO A 360 6.63 24.41 -20.32
CA PRO A 360 7.54 24.87 -21.41
C PRO A 360 8.44 23.77 -21.96
N GLU A 361 8.88 22.83 -21.11
CA GLU A 361 9.73 21.72 -21.48
C GLU A 361 8.92 20.48 -21.87
N ILE A 362 7.96 20.08 -21.05
CA ILE A 362 7.21 18.83 -21.25
C ILE A 362 6.37 18.85 -22.53
N ASP A 363 5.88 20.02 -22.93
CA ASP A 363 5.10 20.14 -24.15
C ASP A 363 5.91 19.87 -25.44
N GLN A 364 7.25 19.90 -25.36
CA GLN A 364 8.14 19.55 -26.45
C GLN A 364 8.37 18.03 -26.59
N HIS A 365 7.96 17.23 -25.59
CA HIS A 365 8.09 15.79 -25.60
C HIS A 365 6.97 15.12 -26.39
N GLU A 366 7.16 13.84 -26.70
CA GLU A 366 6.13 13.00 -27.29
C GLU A 366 4.94 12.84 -26.34
N SER A 367 3.77 12.49 -26.86
CA SER A 367 2.53 12.39 -26.07
C SER A 367 2.64 11.42 -24.90
N THR A 368 3.32 10.29 -25.09
CA THR A 368 3.55 9.28 -24.04
C THR A 368 4.40 9.80 -22.90
N ASP A 369 5.29 10.75 -23.17
CA ASP A 369 6.14 11.40 -22.18
C ASP A 369 5.46 12.52 -21.40
N LYS A 370 4.26 12.92 -21.81
CA LYS A 370 3.42 13.88 -21.07
C LYS A 370 2.53 13.20 -20.03
N GLU A 371 2.43 11.87 -20.07
CA GLU A 371 1.62 11.09 -19.15
C GLU A 371 2.40 10.73 -17.88
N PHE A 372 1.86 11.13 -16.74
CA PHE A 372 2.43 10.91 -15.41
C PHE A 372 1.52 10.06 -14.54
N LEU A 373 2.06 9.00 -13.95
CA LEU A 373 1.44 8.20 -12.90
C LEU A 373 1.77 8.81 -11.54
N ILE A 374 0.77 8.99 -10.68
CA ILE A 374 0.94 9.45 -9.31
C ILE A 374 1.27 8.25 -8.45
N ILE A 375 2.52 8.18 -7.94
CA ILE A 375 2.98 7.09 -7.08
C ILE A 375 3.01 7.47 -5.60
N GLY A 376 2.93 8.76 -5.29
CA GLY A 376 2.86 9.27 -3.92
C GLY A 376 2.18 10.62 -3.86
N LYS A 377 1.51 10.90 -2.75
CA LYS A 377 0.84 12.16 -2.46
C LYS A 377 0.96 12.48 -0.99
N ASN A 378 1.52 13.65 -0.67
CA ASN A 378 1.37 14.31 0.61
C ASN A 378 0.39 15.45 0.44
N TYR A 379 -0.61 15.53 1.30
CA TYR A 379 -1.66 16.53 1.15
C TYR A 379 -2.05 17.17 2.47
N TYR A 380 -2.39 18.42 2.38
CA TYR A 380 -2.81 19.25 3.50
C TYR A 380 -3.99 20.09 3.06
N ASN A 381 -5.03 20.14 3.87
CA ASN A 381 -6.16 21.04 3.64
C ASN A 381 -6.75 21.52 4.97
N GLN A 382 -6.94 22.82 5.07
CA GLN A 382 -7.49 23.48 6.23
C GLN A 382 -8.81 24.15 5.88
N ASN A 383 -9.80 24.04 6.77
CA ASN A 383 -11.08 24.68 6.60
C ASN A 383 -10.96 26.20 6.64
N ASN A 384 -11.80 26.88 5.88
CA ASN A 384 -11.81 28.32 5.70
C ASN A 384 -12.53 29.07 6.84
N LEU A 385 -12.07 28.86 8.07
CA LEU A 385 -12.66 29.47 9.25
C LEU A 385 -12.37 30.98 9.35
N PRO A 386 -13.22 31.77 10.04
CA PRO A 386 -12.98 33.16 10.36
C PRO A 386 -11.63 33.38 11.09
N LYS A 387 -11.02 34.55 10.86
CA LYS A 387 -9.68 34.85 11.36
C LYS A 387 -9.56 34.75 12.89
N ASP A 388 -10.56 35.27 13.62
CA ASP A 388 -10.56 35.28 15.08
C ASP A 388 -10.64 33.86 15.65
N LEU A 389 -11.49 33.02 15.04
CA LEU A 389 -11.60 31.61 15.39
C LEU A 389 -10.31 30.84 15.08
N ASN A 390 -9.65 31.13 13.96
CA ASN A 390 -8.36 30.53 13.63
C ASN A 390 -7.28 30.89 14.67
N GLN A 391 -7.24 32.13 15.17
CA GLN A 391 -6.29 32.54 16.22
C GLN A 391 -6.53 31.78 17.52
N GLN A 392 -7.78 31.63 17.93
CA GLN A 392 -8.18 30.83 19.09
C GLN A 392 -7.72 29.37 18.94
N ILE A 393 -7.98 28.76 17.80
CA ILE A 393 -7.55 27.37 17.48
C ILE A 393 -6.03 27.25 17.52
N GLN A 394 -5.28 28.20 16.95
CA GLN A 394 -3.81 28.18 16.98
C GLN A 394 -3.27 28.21 18.41
N THR A 395 -3.90 29.00 19.29
CA THR A 395 -3.53 29.03 20.72
C THR A 395 -3.76 27.66 21.38
N LEU A 396 -4.91 27.01 21.12
CA LEU A 396 -5.20 25.69 21.65
C LEU A 396 -4.26 24.60 21.08
N LEU A 397 -3.87 24.69 19.80
CA LEU A 397 -2.90 23.79 19.17
C LEU A 397 -1.53 23.91 19.83
N GLN A 398 -1.06 25.13 20.07
CA GLN A 398 0.21 25.39 20.78
C GLN A 398 0.18 24.85 22.21
N GLN A 399 -0.92 25.06 22.93
CA GLN A 399 -1.09 24.56 24.31
C GLN A 399 -1.19 23.03 24.36
N SER A 400 -1.55 22.37 23.24
CA SER A 400 -1.65 20.92 23.10
C SER A 400 -0.34 20.28 22.62
N ASP A 401 0.73 21.07 22.37
CA ASP A 401 1.96 20.63 21.69
C ASP A 401 1.72 19.99 20.32
N TRP A 402 0.61 20.34 19.66
CA TRP A 402 0.28 19.87 18.33
C TRP A 402 0.71 20.92 17.31
N GLN A 403 1.88 20.70 16.73
CA GLN A 403 2.41 21.62 15.72
C GLN A 403 1.52 21.59 14.47
N ALA A 404 1.15 22.78 14.01
CA ALA A 404 0.63 22.93 12.66
C ALA A 404 1.78 22.68 11.66
N SER A 405 1.49 22.03 10.53
CA SER A 405 2.42 22.05 9.41
C SER A 405 2.75 23.52 9.09
N ASN A 406 4.03 23.84 8.94
CA ASN A 406 4.54 25.20 8.67
C ASN A 406 4.20 25.66 7.24
N THR A 407 2.95 25.61 6.83
CA THR A 407 2.52 26.13 5.54
C THR A 407 1.65 27.35 5.75
N ASP A 408 2.03 28.47 5.13
CA ASP A 408 1.19 29.66 5.05
C ASP A 408 -0.01 29.46 4.10
N GLU A 409 -0.04 28.32 3.39
CA GLU A 409 -1.07 27.95 2.45
C GLU A 409 -2.18 27.17 3.15
N ARG A 410 -3.44 27.45 2.82
CA ARG A 410 -4.60 26.71 3.34
C ARG A 410 -4.71 25.30 2.81
N GLN A 411 -4.10 25.07 1.65
CA GLN A 411 -4.12 23.81 0.93
C GLN A 411 -2.82 23.64 0.16
N ALA A 412 -2.22 22.48 0.27
CA ALA A 412 -1.06 22.10 -0.53
C ALA A 412 -1.10 20.61 -0.82
N ASN A 413 -0.75 20.23 -2.04
CA ASN A 413 -0.50 18.85 -2.43
C ASN A 413 0.91 18.77 -3.02
N GLN A 414 1.67 17.81 -2.52
CA GLN A 414 2.93 17.40 -3.12
C GLN A 414 2.75 16.01 -3.71
N LEU A 415 3.04 15.86 -4.99
CA LEU A 415 2.95 14.60 -5.70
C LEU A 415 4.33 14.07 -6.02
N ILE A 416 4.49 12.77 -5.90
CA ILE A 416 5.62 12.03 -6.47
C ILE A 416 5.10 11.34 -7.71
N LEU A 417 5.75 11.60 -8.83
CA LEU A 417 5.29 11.23 -10.14
C LEU A 417 6.35 10.39 -10.87
N GLN A 418 5.87 9.46 -11.66
CA GLN A 418 6.66 8.65 -12.57
C GLN A 418 6.05 8.73 -13.97
N ARG A 419 6.87 8.60 -15.03
CA ARG A 419 6.35 8.44 -16.39
C ARG A 419 5.50 7.17 -16.45
N ARG A 420 4.29 7.26 -17.01
CA ARG A 420 3.34 6.15 -17.07
C ARG A 420 3.88 4.92 -17.79
N HIS A 421 4.69 5.10 -18.83
CA HIS A 421 5.24 4.02 -19.63
C HIS A 421 6.37 3.24 -18.93
N ILE A 422 6.93 3.77 -17.84
CA ILE A 422 7.95 3.08 -17.05
C ILE A 422 7.24 2.07 -16.14
N PRO A 423 7.59 0.77 -16.19
CA PRO A 423 6.99 -0.24 -15.33
C PRO A 423 7.12 0.10 -13.85
N THR A 424 6.05 -0.14 -13.11
CA THR A 424 5.99 0.10 -11.67
C THR A 424 5.99 -1.23 -10.95
N THR A 425 7.04 -1.50 -10.17
CA THR A 425 7.16 -2.68 -9.34
C THR A 425 7.51 -2.29 -7.92
N PRO A 426 7.03 -3.02 -6.89
CA PRO A 426 7.42 -2.73 -5.52
C PRO A 426 8.88 -3.12 -5.27
N ALA A 427 9.54 -2.41 -4.35
CA ALA A 427 10.85 -2.81 -3.86
C ALA A 427 10.79 -4.22 -3.26
N TYR A 428 11.69 -5.08 -3.68
CA TYR A 428 11.85 -6.39 -3.06
C TYR A 428 13.32 -6.68 -2.73
N ASN A 429 13.55 -7.00 -1.46
CA ASN A 429 14.83 -7.50 -0.99
C ASN A 429 14.56 -8.79 -0.20
N PRO A 430 14.97 -9.95 -0.71
CA PRO A 430 14.67 -11.23 -0.08
C PRO A 430 15.28 -11.37 1.33
N GLN A 431 16.35 -10.65 1.65
CA GLN A 431 16.97 -10.70 2.97
C GLN A 431 16.22 -9.90 4.02
N THR A 432 15.64 -8.75 3.64
CA THR A 432 14.95 -7.86 4.58
C THR A 432 13.44 -8.09 4.66
N HIS A 433 12.85 -8.58 3.57
CA HIS A 433 11.40 -8.81 3.51
C HIS A 433 11.00 -10.23 3.92
N SER A 434 11.95 -11.17 4.03
CA SER A 434 11.65 -12.51 4.55
C SER A 434 11.72 -12.54 6.08
N PRO A 435 10.86 -13.32 6.75
CA PRO A 435 10.94 -13.47 8.19
C PRO A 435 12.23 -14.17 8.59
N VAL A 436 12.75 -13.82 9.76
CA VAL A 436 13.90 -14.53 10.34
C VAL A 436 13.46 -15.92 10.80
N ALA A 437 14.02 -16.94 10.18
CA ALA A 437 13.78 -18.31 10.56
C ALA A 437 14.55 -18.66 11.85
N HIS A 438 13.82 -19.20 12.83
CA HIS A 438 14.39 -19.77 14.03
C HIS A 438 14.19 -21.29 14.02
N PRO A 439 15.02 -22.07 14.75
CA PRO A 439 14.79 -23.52 14.89
C PRO A 439 13.36 -23.79 15.34
N GLN A 440 12.66 -24.64 14.62
CA GLN A 440 11.29 -25.04 14.91
C GLN A 440 11.24 -26.53 15.28
N ARG A 441 10.29 -26.89 16.13
CA ARG A 441 9.98 -28.30 16.40
C ARG A 441 8.88 -28.74 15.45
N ALA A 442 9.04 -29.95 14.95
CA ALA A 442 8.08 -30.58 14.07
C ALA A 442 7.94 -32.06 14.40
N LYS A 443 6.81 -32.63 14.00
CA LYS A 443 6.56 -34.10 14.04
C LYS A 443 6.70 -34.62 12.62
N VAL A 444 7.52 -35.62 12.39
CA VAL A 444 7.59 -36.32 11.09
C VAL A 444 6.24 -37.00 10.84
N VAL A 445 5.73 -36.85 9.66
CA VAL A 445 4.42 -37.37 9.22
C VAL A 445 4.56 -38.15 7.92
N GLY A 446 3.63 -39.07 7.68
CA GLY A 446 3.54 -39.89 6.47
C GLY A 446 2.12 -40.39 6.29
N PRO A 447 1.86 -41.14 5.18
CA PRO A 447 0.60 -41.81 4.96
C PRO A 447 0.27 -42.79 6.10
N GLU A 448 -1.00 -43.05 6.32
CA GLU A 448 -1.45 -43.95 7.36
C GLU A 448 -0.95 -45.40 7.09
N GLY A 449 -0.27 -45.98 8.08
CA GLY A 449 0.27 -47.34 8.00
C GLY A 449 1.72 -47.43 7.51
N GLU A 450 2.35 -46.33 7.15
CA GLU A 450 3.76 -46.27 6.79
C GLU A 450 4.63 -45.95 8.02
N GLU A 451 5.61 -46.80 8.30
CA GLU A 451 6.56 -46.57 9.41
C GLU A 451 7.68 -45.58 9.01
N ILE A 452 8.10 -45.60 7.74
CA ILE A 452 9.12 -44.75 7.16
C ILE A 452 8.59 -44.20 5.86
N TYR A 453 8.52 -42.86 5.77
CA TYR A 453 8.08 -42.15 4.57
C TYR A 453 9.12 -41.11 4.19
N VAL A 454 9.91 -41.45 3.18
CA VAL A 454 10.98 -40.61 2.62
C VAL A 454 10.93 -40.72 1.11
N ASP A 455 11.39 -39.69 0.41
CA ASP A 455 11.56 -39.72 -1.03
C ASP A 455 12.92 -40.33 -1.43
N GLU A 456 13.23 -40.34 -2.72
CA GLU A 456 14.49 -40.85 -3.29
C GLU A 456 15.76 -40.09 -2.79
N TRP A 457 15.58 -38.85 -2.32
CA TRP A 457 16.62 -37.98 -1.77
C TRP A 457 16.76 -38.11 -0.26
N GLY A 458 15.92 -38.92 0.40
CA GLY A 458 15.89 -39.05 1.85
C GLY A 458 15.25 -37.85 2.56
N ARG A 459 14.48 -37.02 1.83
CA ARG A 459 13.72 -35.92 2.41
C ARG A 459 12.51 -36.45 3.19
N ILE A 460 12.03 -35.69 4.16
CA ILE A 460 10.90 -36.02 5.02
C ILE A 460 9.78 -35.00 4.90
N LYS A 461 8.59 -35.40 5.29
CA LYS A 461 7.48 -34.48 5.51
C LYS A 461 7.23 -34.30 6.99
N VAL A 462 6.84 -33.10 7.39
CA VAL A 462 6.69 -32.75 8.80
C VAL A 462 5.41 -31.96 9.04
N ARG A 463 4.87 -32.12 10.24
CA ARG A 463 3.89 -31.20 10.80
C ARG A 463 4.60 -30.25 11.75
N PHE A 464 4.53 -28.97 11.51
CA PHE A 464 5.03 -27.95 12.42
C PHE A 464 4.12 -27.82 13.66
N LEU A 465 4.72 -27.78 14.88
CA LEU A 465 3.94 -27.74 16.10
C LEU A 465 3.25 -26.39 16.37
N PHE A 466 3.59 -25.36 15.62
CA PHE A 466 2.90 -24.06 15.69
C PHE A 466 1.56 -24.03 14.95
N THR A 467 1.27 -25.00 14.08
CA THR A 467 -0.02 -25.06 13.36
C THR A 467 -1.15 -25.36 14.33
N ARG A 468 -2.23 -24.58 14.25
CA ARG A 468 -3.38 -24.69 15.16
C ARG A 468 -4.53 -25.42 14.48
N SER A 469 -5.37 -26.05 15.28
CA SER A 469 -6.62 -26.68 14.80
C SER A 469 -7.57 -25.66 14.16
N ASP A 470 -7.57 -24.42 14.66
CA ASP A 470 -8.43 -23.36 14.16
C ASP A 470 -8.02 -22.82 12.79
N ASP A 471 -6.78 -23.12 12.36
CA ASP A 471 -6.28 -22.78 11.02
C ASP A 471 -6.63 -23.86 9.99
N HIS A 472 -7.39 -24.89 10.37
CA HIS A 472 -7.88 -25.94 9.49
C HIS A 472 -8.92 -25.42 8.51
N SER A 473 -8.43 -24.84 7.48
CA SER A 473 -9.22 -24.55 6.29
C SER A 473 -8.76 -25.48 5.19
N HIS A 474 -9.39 -26.63 5.11
CA HIS A 474 -8.95 -27.71 4.21
C HIS A 474 -8.92 -27.27 2.75
N ASP A 475 -9.89 -26.48 2.33
CA ASP A 475 -9.95 -25.95 0.98
C ASP A 475 -9.06 -24.71 0.80
N GLY A 476 -8.71 -24.04 1.86
CA GLY A 476 -7.84 -22.87 1.89
C GLY A 476 -6.35 -23.19 1.98
N GLY A 477 -5.98 -24.43 2.28
CA GLY A 477 -4.59 -24.86 2.36
C GLY A 477 -3.80 -24.32 3.56
N ALA A 478 -4.48 -23.76 4.56
CA ALA A 478 -3.85 -23.37 5.83
C ALA A 478 -4.24 -24.33 6.94
N GLY A 479 -3.29 -24.71 7.79
CA GLY A 479 -3.57 -25.59 8.92
C GLY A 479 -2.82 -26.91 8.88
N THR A 480 -3.36 -27.93 9.57
CA THR A 480 -2.74 -29.25 9.62
C THR A 480 -3.78 -30.36 9.53
N ASN A 481 -3.47 -31.37 8.74
CA ASN A 481 -4.23 -32.61 8.63
C ASN A 481 -3.61 -33.75 9.48
N ASN A 482 -2.44 -33.50 10.06
CA ASN A 482 -1.63 -34.45 10.79
C ASN A 482 -1.22 -35.70 9.97
N ASN A 483 -0.95 -35.47 8.68
CA ASN A 483 -0.51 -36.46 7.71
C ASN A 483 0.55 -35.85 6.74
N ASP A 484 0.89 -36.57 5.69
CA ASP A 484 1.89 -36.21 4.69
C ASP A 484 1.52 -35.00 3.82
N THR A 485 0.28 -34.48 3.91
CA THR A 485 -0.15 -33.28 3.22
C THR A 485 0.18 -31.97 3.97
N ASP A 486 0.75 -32.07 5.18
CA ASP A 486 1.02 -30.91 6.05
C ASP A 486 2.26 -30.09 5.64
N SER A 487 3.17 -30.66 4.87
CA SER A 487 4.34 -29.95 4.32
C SER A 487 4.79 -30.46 2.96
N ALA A 488 5.59 -29.69 2.27
CA ALA A 488 6.43 -30.16 1.18
C ALA A 488 7.55 -31.05 1.72
N TRP A 489 8.29 -31.69 0.84
CA TRP A 489 9.49 -32.42 1.19
C TRP A 489 10.55 -31.48 1.78
N ILE A 490 11.16 -31.88 2.90
CA ILE A 490 12.16 -31.09 3.64
C ILE A 490 13.45 -31.89 3.70
N ASP A 491 14.55 -31.23 3.31
CA ASP A 491 15.88 -31.82 3.37
C ASP A 491 16.30 -32.18 4.79
N VAL A 492 16.93 -33.30 4.95
CA VAL A 492 17.43 -33.78 6.24
C VAL A 492 18.94 -33.60 6.29
N LEU A 493 19.40 -32.71 7.17
CA LEU A 493 20.81 -32.58 7.46
C LEU A 493 21.25 -33.71 8.41
N THR A 494 22.02 -34.66 7.90
CA THR A 494 22.62 -35.73 8.70
C THR A 494 24.11 -35.48 8.86
N PRO A 495 24.68 -35.71 10.08
CA PRO A 495 26.13 -35.58 10.28
C PRO A 495 26.92 -36.69 9.59
N TRP A 496 26.26 -37.69 9.09
CA TRP A 496 26.83 -38.83 8.39
C TRP A 496 25.94 -39.24 7.22
N ALA A 497 26.46 -39.06 6.02
CA ALA A 497 25.90 -39.67 4.83
C ALA A 497 26.93 -40.73 4.36
N GLY A 498 26.66 -41.94 4.70
CA GLY A 498 27.50 -43.10 4.34
C GLY A 498 27.04 -43.78 3.08
#